data_092c098e16e9be46c4596f9482322780
#
_entry.id   092c098e16e9be46c4596f9482322780
#
_cell.length_a   1.000
_cell.length_b   1.000
_cell.length_c   1.000
_cell.angle_alpha   90.00
_cell.angle_beta   90.00
_cell.angle_gamma   90.00
#
_symmetry.space_group_name_H-M   'P 1'
#
loop_
_entity.id
_entity.type
_entity.pdbx_description
1 polymer ?
#
loop_
_entity_poly.entity_id
_entity_poly.type
_entity_poly.pdbx_seq_one_letter_code
_entity_poly.pdbx_strand_id
1 'polypeptide(L)'
;AGGSYRRAVELIQAGAIGRVKEAHVWCSRSIRDVEQAVLEKQAVPDYFDWDVWLGPAADRAYNEGYWKGGNLNWNRRWEFGNGVPGDMGSHLIDLAWWALKLRHPTKISSQGPAPDSIGAAPWQEITWQHPDDLKVVWYHGPEGMKRRSEVLQPMVGNDTVIDKWGIGVAFVGENGVLVSDYGKNILSPSAKFKDYQRPEQSIAPSAGHYNEWLKACLGE
;
A
#
# COMPACT_ATOMS: atom_id res chain seq x y z
N ALA A 1 6.97 -10.70 -5.92
CA ALA A 1 5.96 -10.85 -4.85
C ALA A 1 6.27 -12.03 -3.93
N GLY A 2 6.01 -11.89 -2.64
CA GLY A 2 6.16 -12.98 -1.65
C GLY A 2 5.17 -14.11 -1.84
N GLY A 3 5.40 -15.25 -1.17
CA GLY A 3 4.53 -16.44 -1.28
C GLY A 3 3.08 -16.16 -0.89
N SER A 4 2.85 -15.36 0.15
CA SER A 4 1.51 -14.97 0.59
C SER A 4 0.72 -14.23 -0.51
N TYR A 5 1.35 -13.29 -1.21
CA TYR A 5 0.69 -12.54 -2.29
C TYR A 5 0.37 -13.43 -3.49
N ARG A 6 1.28 -14.32 -3.88
CA ARG A 6 0.98 -15.31 -4.93
C ARG A 6 -0.22 -16.17 -4.56
N ARG A 7 -0.26 -16.61 -3.31
CA ARG A 7 -1.37 -17.40 -2.81
C ARG A 7 -2.68 -16.63 -2.78
N ALA A 8 -2.67 -15.34 -2.45
CA ALA A 8 -3.84 -14.47 -2.53
C ALA A 8 -4.34 -14.34 -3.98
N VAL A 9 -3.42 -14.14 -4.93
CA VAL A 9 -3.76 -14.07 -6.37
C VAL A 9 -4.44 -15.35 -6.83
N GLU A 10 -3.88 -16.52 -6.50
CA GLU A 10 -4.45 -17.83 -6.84
C GLU A 10 -5.86 -18.01 -6.27
N LEU A 11 -6.08 -17.66 -5.01
CA LEU A 11 -7.38 -17.74 -4.36
C LEU A 11 -8.43 -16.85 -5.05
N ILE A 12 -8.06 -15.62 -5.38
CA ILE A 12 -8.97 -14.69 -6.08
C ILE A 12 -9.29 -15.18 -7.48
N GLN A 13 -8.26 -15.60 -8.23
CA GLN A 13 -8.46 -16.07 -9.61
C GLN A 13 -9.18 -17.41 -9.71
N ALA A 14 -9.09 -18.24 -8.66
CA ALA A 14 -9.89 -19.46 -8.53
C ALA A 14 -11.32 -19.21 -8.05
N GLY A 15 -11.71 -17.96 -7.78
CA GLY A 15 -13.06 -17.61 -7.36
C GLY A 15 -13.41 -17.98 -5.92
N ALA A 16 -12.44 -18.12 -5.02
CA ALA A 16 -12.64 -18.53 -3.63
C ALA A 16 -13.72 -17.74 -2.89
N ILE A 17 -13.85 -16.45 -3.19
CA ILE A 17 -14.84 -15.55 -2.57
C ILE A 17 -15.92 -15.07 -3.53
N GLY A 18 -16.07 -15.73 -4.71
CA GLY A 18 -16.95 -15.27 -5.77
C GLY A 18 -16.42 -14.03 -6.49
N ARG A 19 -17.30 -13.35 -7.24
CA ARG A 19 -16.93 -12.10 -7.92
C ARG A 19 -16.55 -11.03 -6.91
N VAL A 20 -15.35 -10.46 -7.06
CA VAL A 20 -14.88 -9.36 -6.22
C VAL A 20 -15.53 -8.05 -6.65
N LYS A 21 -16.05 -7.30 -5.69
CA LYS A 21 -16.67 -5.97 -5.87
C LYS A 21 -15.80 -4.84 -5.37
N GLU A 22 -15.05 -5.10 -4.31
CA GLU A 22 -14.20 -4.11 -3.68
C GLU A 22 -12.85 -4.72 -3.30
N ALA A 23 -11.79 -3.95 -3.44
CA ALA A 23 -10.50 -4.23 -2.82
C ALA A 23 -10.08 -3.05 -1.94
N HIS A 24 -9.75 -3.33 -0.69
CA HIS A 24 -9.34 -2.33 0.27
C HIS A 24 -7.87 -2.55 0.61
N VAL A 25 -7.06 -1.52 0.46
CA VAL A 25 -5.62 -1.54 0.65
C VAL A 25 -5.25 -0.56 1.74
N TRP A 26 -4.41 -0.91 2.68
CA TRP A 26 -4.08 0.01 3.77
C TRP A 26 -2.65 -0.11 4.27
N CYS A 27 -2.18 1.01 4.82
CA CYS A 27 -0.93 1.12 5.52
C CYS A 27 -1.11 1.97 6.78
N SER A 28 -0.81 1.41 7.95
CA SER A 28 -0.90 2.13 9.22
C SER A 28 0.21 3.18 9.41
N ARG A 29 1.20 3.20 8.51
CA ARG A 29 2.22 4.23 8.56
C ARG A 29 1.55 5.59 8.44
N SER A 30 1.92 6.48 9.34
CA SER A 30 1.55 7.88 9.28
C SER A 30 2.80 8.71 9.11
N ILE A 31 2.68 9.77 8.35
CA ILE A 31 3.67 10.83 8.33
C ILE A 31 3.16 11.95 9.24
N ARG A 32 4.06 12.55 9.98
CA ARG A 32 3.73 13.76 10.75
C ARG A 32 3.52 14.90 9.79
N ASP A 33 2.69 15.85 10.18
CA ASP A 33 2.55 17.10 9.45
C ASP A 33 3.90 17.77 9.25
N VAL A 34 4.05 18.41 8.13
CA VAL A 34 5.26 19.20 7.86
C VAL A 34 5.02 20.58 8.43
N GLU A 35 5.59 20.83 9.61
CA GLU A 35 5.37 22.07 10.36
C GLU A 35 6.10 23.28 9.74
N GLN A 36 7.19 23.06 9.00
CA GLN A 36 8.01 24.13 8.43
C GLN A 36 8.42 23.83 6.99
N ALA A 37 8.21 24.79 6.10
CA ALA A 37 8.63 24.71 4.70
C ALA A 37 10.16 24.62 4.59
N VAL A 38 10.87 25.46 5.35
CA VAL A 38 12.32 25.54 5.35
C VAL A 38 12.80 25.36 6.78
N LEU A 39 13.73 24.44 6.98
CA LEU A 39 14.38 24.21 8.25
C LEU A 39 15.59 25.15 8.40
N GLU A 40 15.98 25.47 9.63
CA GLU A 40 17.15 26.32 9.90
C GLU A 40 18.42 25.72 9.31
N LYS A 41 19.32 26.61 8.83
CA LYS A 41 20.60 26.19 8.24
C LYS A 41 21.49 25.52 9.29
N GLN A 42 22.04 24.36 8.93
CA GLN A 42 23.10 23.67 9.68
C GLN A 42 24.36 23.55 8.81
N ALA A 43 25.49 23.24 9.45
CA ALA A 43 26.69 22.88 8.73
C ALA A 43 26.55 21.52 8.07
N VAL A 44 26.95 21.41 6.81
CA VAL A 44 27.00 20.13 6.12
C VAL A 44 28.12 19.27 6.70
N PRO A 45 27.86 18.04 7.15
CA PRO A 45 28.93 17.14 7.60
C PRO A 45 29.91 16.82 6.47
N ASP A 46 31.18 16.67 6.77
CA ASP A 46 32.23 16.41 5.78
C ASP A 46 32.03 15.13 4.96
N TYR A 47 31.28 14.17 5.50
CA TYR A 47 30.95 12.90 4.84
C TYR A 47 29.69 12.97 3.99
N PHE A 48 28.99 14.12 3.91
CA PHE A 48 27.69 14.22 3.30
C PHE A 48 27.69 15.24 2.15
N ASP A 49 27.44 14.77 0.95
CA ASP A 49 27.27 15.63 -0.23
C ASP A 49 25.82 16.08 -0.34
N TRP A 50 25.55 17.28 0.14
CA TRP A 50 24.22 17.86 0.18
C TRP A 50 23.66 18.15 -1.21
N ASP A 51 24.50 18.58 -2.11
CA ASP A 51 24.11 18.94 -3.47
C ASP A 51 23.66 17.69 -4.26
N VAL A 52 24.44 16.62 -4.15
CA VAL A 52 24.07 15.31 -4.72
C VAL A 52 22.78 14.75 -4.10
N TRP A 53 22.59 14.92 -2.78
CA TRP A 53 21.38 14.48 -2.11
C TRP A 53 20.13 15.26 -2.54
N LEU A 54 20.24 16.58 -2.69
CA LEU A 54 19.15 17.42 -3.19
C LEU A 54 18.70 17.00 -4.60
N GLY A 55 19.65 16.63 -5.45
CA GLY A 55 19.36 16.25 -6.84
C GLY A 55 18.60 17.35 -7.58
N PRO A 56 17.45 17.05 -8.18
CA PRO A 56 16.67 18.01 -8.95
C PRO A 56 15.76 18.93 -8.09
N ALA A 57 15.76 18.77 -6.76
CA ALA A 57 14.98 19.64 -5.89
C ALA A 57 15.52 21.08 -5.89
N ALA A 58 14.69 22.04 -5.50
CA ALA A 58 15.14 23.42 -5.38
C ALA A 58 16.26 23.56 -4.36
N ASP A 59 17.25 24.39 -4.68
CA ASP A 59 18.38 24.67 -3.78
C ASP A 59 17.89 25.22 -2.43
N ARG A 60 18.46 24.68 -1.37
CA ARG A 60 18.18 25.07 0.01
C ARG A 60 19.33 24.80 0.95
N ALA A 61 19.36 25.51 2.06
CA ALA A 61 20.32 25.27 3.10
C ALA A 61 20.17 23.86 3.71
N TYR A 62 21.30 23.23 4.02
CA TYR A 62 21.32 21.92 4.67
C TYR A 62 20.66 21.95 6.04
N ASN A 63 19.88 20.92 6.32
CA ASN A 63 19.41 20.54 7.64
C ASN A 63 19.17 19.03 7.70
N GLU A 64 19.67 18.37 8.74
CA GLU A 64 19.50 16.92 8.90
C GLU A 64 18.03 16.48 9.00
N GLY A 65 17.12 17.36 9.42
CA GLY A 65 15.69 17.08 9.51
C GLY A 65 15.00 16.80 8.16
N TYR A 66 15.67 17.05 7.03
CA TYR A 66 15.14 16.65 5.72
C TYR A 66 15.28 15.15 5.46
N TRP A 67 16.32 14.49 5.97
CA TRP A 67 16.64 13.11 5.62
C TRP A 67 16.83 12.17 6.83
N LYS A 68 17.23 12.69 7.99
CA LYS A 68 17.48 11.88 9.18
C LYS A 68 16.20 11.21 9.65
N GLY A 69 16.26 9.89 9.87
CA GLY A 69 15.08 9.08 10.21
C GLY A 69 14.54 8.25 9.06
N GLY A 70 15.20 8.29 7.90
CA GLY A 70 14.94 7.43 6.75
C GLY A 70 13.89 7.97 5.79
N ASN A 71 13.43 7.09 4.90
CA ASN A 71 12.53 7.42 3.80
C ASN A 71 11.22 8.09 4.25
N LEU A 72 10.69 7.75 5.41
CA LEU A 72 9.46 8.33 5.94
C LEU A 72 9.61 9.77 6.43
N ASN A 73 10.80 10.30 6.45
CA ASN A 73 11.04 11.71 6.78
C ASN A 73 11.06 12.59 5.53
N TRP A 74 11.81 12.20 4.49
CA TRP A 74 11.93 13.02 3.30
C TRP A 74 10.70 12.87 2.38
N ASN A 75 10.09 11.70 2.28
CA ASN A 75 8.98 11.45 1.37
C ASN A 75 7.70 12.23 1.70
N ARG A 76 7.58 12.79 2.89
CA ARG A 76 6.46 13.65 3.29
C ARG A 76 6.49 15.04 2.66
N ARG A 77 7.63 15.47 2.13
CA ARG A 77 7.80 16.75 1.44
C ARG A 77 7.65 16.56 -0.06
N TRP A 78 6.84 17.39 -0.70
CA TRP A 78 6.57 17.28 -2.13
C TRP A 78 7.81 17.31 -3.02
N GLU A 79 8.88 18.00 -2.57
CA GLU A 79 10.14 18.10 -3.30
C GLU A 79 10.90 16.77 -3.35
N PHE A 80 10.65 15.87 -2.41
CA PHE A 80 11.41 14.63 -2.26
C PHE A 80 10.54 13.38 -2.38
N GLY A 81 9.20 13.50 -2.28
CA GLY A 81 8.33 12.34 -2.34
C GLY A 81 6.85 12.67 -2.37
N ASN A 82 6.04 11.63 -2.44
CA ASN A 82 4.58 11.72 -2.58
C ASN A 82 3.85 11.15 -1.36
N GLY A 83 4.46 11.21 -0.18
CA GLY A 83 3.88 10.71 1.05
C GLY A 83 3.74 9.19 1.10
N VAL A 84 2.86 8.72 1.98
CA VAL A 84 2.64 7.27 2.20
C VAL A 84 2.16 6.54 0.94
N PRO A 85 1.27 7.07 0.11
CA PRO A 85 0.89 6.41 -1.14
C PRO A 85 2.06 6.23 -2.11
N GLY A 86 2.96 7.21 -2.22
CA GLY A 86 4.15 7.12 -3.07
C GLY A 86 5.15 6.10 -2.57
N ASP A 87 5.34 6.02 -1.26
CA ASP A 87 6.26 5.06 -0.62
C ASP A 87 5.66 3.64 -0.60
N MET A 88 4.49 3.48 -0.01
CA MET A 88 3.91 2.16 0.28
C MET A 88 2.91 1.66 -0.76
N GLY A 89 2.44 2.52 -1.65
CA GLY A 89 1.44 2.14 -2.65
C GLY A 89 1.93 1.02 -3.56
N SER A 90 3.14 1.14 -4.10
CA SER A 90 3.75 0.10 -4.95
C SER A 90 3.90 -1.25 -4.26
N HIS A 91 4.03 -1.26 -2.94
CA HIS A 91 4.15 -2.49 -2.16
C HIS A 91 2.82 -3.22 -1.94
N LEU A 92 1.72 -2.51 -1.88
CA LEU A 92 0.44 -3.03 -1.41
C LEU A 92 -0.64 -3.02 -2.51
N ILE A 93 -0.72 -1.95 -3.31
CA ILE A 93 -1.71 -1.82 -4.38
C ILE A 93 -1.48 -2.85 -5.48
N ASP A 94 -0.22 -3.22 -5.73
CA ASP A 94 0.18 -4.22 -6.72
C ASP A 94 -0.60 -5.53 -6.57
N LEU A 95 -0.86 -5.99 -5.34
CA LEU A 95 -1.63 -7.20 -5.12
C LEU A 95 -3.05 -7.10 -5.69
N ALA A 96 -3.73 -5.96 -5.50
CA ALA A 96 -5.07 -5.76 -6.04
C ALA A 96 -5.06 -5.73 -7.58
N TRP A 97 -4.10 -5.01 -8.17
CA TRP A 97 -3.93 -4.94 -9.62
C TRP A 97 -3.65 -6.30 -10.24
N TRP A 98 -2.76 -7.07 -9.64
CA TRP A 98 -2.40 -8.41 -10.12
C TRP A 98 -3.56 -9.39 -9.98
N ALA A 99 -4.14 -9.50 -8.79
CA ALA A 99 -5.20 -10.47 -8.51
C ALA A 99 -6.44 -10.27 -9.38
N LEU A 100 -6.82 -9.01 -9.60
CA LEU A 100 -8.01 -8.61 -10.35
C LEU A 100 -7.71 -8.26 -11.82
N LYS A 101 -6.45 -8.36 -12.26
CA LYS A 101 -6.01 -8.02 -13.64
C LYS A 101 -6.44 -6.62 -14.05
N LEU A 102 -6.33 -5.66 -13.12
CA LEU A 102 -6.80 -4.30 -13.32
C LEU A 102 -5.99 -3.56 -14.39
N ARG A 103 -6.66 -2.64 -15.06
CA ARG A 103 -6.11 -1.66 -16.00
C ARG A 103 -6.31 -0.26 -15.41
N HIS A 104 -6.69 0.69 -16.23
CA HIS A 104 -6.89 2.07 -15.81
C HIS A 104 -8.23 2.23 -15.09
N PRO A 105 -8.28 2.98 -13.99
CA PRO A 105 -9.53 3.37 -13.37
C PRO A 105 -10.28 4.38 -14.28
N THR A 106 -11.60 4.41 -14.16
CA THR A 106 -12.46 5.37 -14.88
C THR A 106 -12.60 6.68 -14.11
N LYS A 107 -12.42 6.63 -12.79
CA LYS A 107 -12.50 7.79 -11.90
C LYS A 107 -11.59 7.59 -10.71
N ILE A 108 -10.97 8.68 -10.25
CA ILE A 108 -10.20 8.72 -9.00
C ILE A 108 -10.78 9.83 -8.14
N SER A 109 -10.97 9.54 -6.85
CA SER A 109 -11.37 10.52 -5.85
C SER A 109 -10.59 10.29 -4.55
N SER A 110 -10.41 11.35 -3.76
CA SER A 110 -9.75 11.24 -2.47
C SER A 110 -10.46 12.07 -1.41
N GLN A 111 -10.33 11.61 -0.17
CA GLN A 111 -10.71 12.33 1.03
C GLN A 111 -9.48 12.46 1.92
N GLY A 112 -9.31 13.61 2.56
CA GLY A 112 -8.15 13.92 3.39
C GLY A 112 -8.16 15.37 3.82
N PRO A 113 -7.13 15.83 4.53
CA PRO A 113 -6.93 17.25 4.79
C PRO A 113 -6.86 18.06 3.48
N ALA A 114 -7.10 19.35 3.59
CA ALA A 114 -6.88 20.24 2.46
C ALA A 114 -5.45 20.11 1.92
N PRO A 115 -5.23 20.27 0.60
CA PRO A 115 -3.89 20.25 0.05
C PRO A 115 -2.97 21.26 0.74
N ASP A 116 -1.77 20.81 1.06
CA ASP A 116 -0.71 21.61 1.64
C ASP A 116 0.39 21.85 0.57
N SER A 117 0.97 23.05 0.57
CA SER A 117 2.02 23.40 -0.40
C SER A 117 3.39 22.80 -0.06
N ILE A 118 3.57 22.30 1.14
CA ILE A 118 4.86 21.85 1.70
C ILE A 118 4.95 20.34 1.69
N GLY A 119 3.90 19.65 2.13
CA GLY A 119 3.95 18.25 2.41
C GLY A 119 2.69 17.45 2.08
N ALA A 120 2.91 16.16 1.97
CA ALA A 120 1.85 15.18 1.72
C ALA A 120 0.92 15.05 2.92
N ALA A 121 -0.33 14.77 2.64
CA ALA A 121 -1.37 14.63 3.65
C ALA A 121 -1.04 13.54 4.69
N PRO A 122 -1.26 13.80 5.99
CA PRO A 122 -0.98 12.83 7.07
C PRO A 122 -1.92 11.63 7.05
N TRP A 123 -3.07 11.75 6.42
CA TRP A 123 -3.99 10.65 6.17
C TRP A 123 -4.75 10.88 4.86
N GLN A 124 -5.13 9.80 4.21
CA GLN A 124 -6.00 9.84 3.03
C GLN A 124 -6.83 8.56 2.92
N GLU A 125 -8.00 8.73 2.31
CA GLU A 125 -8.77 7.67 1.67
C GLU A 125 -8.82 7.98 0.17
N ILE A 126 -8.29 7.07 -0.67
CA ILE A 126 -8.26 7.26 -2.12
C ILE A 126 -9.06 6.14 -2.78
N THR A 127 -10.03 6.48 -3.60
CA THR A 127 -10.87 5.50 -4.33
C THR A 127 -10.56 5.55 -5.80
N TRP A 128 -10.21 4.40 -6.37
CA TRP A 128 -10.14 4.15 -7.82
C TRP A 128 -11.38 3.37 -8.23
N GLN A 129 -12.23 4.00 -9.03
CA GLN A 129 -13.38 3.34 -9.64
C GLN A 129 -12.94 2.69 -10.95
N HIS A 130 -13.24 1.42 -11.12
CA HIS A 130 -13.01 0.64 -12.33
C HIS A 130 -14.34 0.30 -13.03
N PRO A 131 -14.28 -0.22 -14.27
CA PRO A 131 -15.47 -0.80 -14.91
C PRO A 131 -16.14 -1.88 -14.04
N ASP A 132 -17.39 -2.21 -14.35
CA ASP A 132 -18.19 -3.26 -13.68
C ASP A 132 -18.42 -3.01 -12.18
N ASP A 133 -18.49 -1.74 -11.77
CA ASP A 133 -18.68 -1.27 -10.39
C ASP A 133 -17.62 -1.75 -9.39
N LEU A 134 -16.48 -2.20 -9.89
CA LEU A 134 -15.35 -2.56 -9.06
C LEU A 134 -14.65 -1.30 -8.55
N LYS A 135 -14.39 -1.25 -7.26
CA LYS A 135 -13.59 -0.18 -6.67
C LYS A 135 -12.39 -0.71 -5.89
N VAL A 136 -11.30 0.04 -5.93
CA VAL A 136 -10.15 -0.14 -5.05
C VAL A 136 -10.06 1.07 -4.15
N VAL A 137 -9.88 0.85 -2.86
CA VAL A 137 -9.79 1.93 -1.86
C VAL A 137 -8.52 1.81 -1.06
N TRP A 138 -7.75 2.89 -1.01
CA TRP A 138 -6.55 3.01 -0.20
C TRP A 138 -6.83 3.78 1.07
N TYR A 139 -6.21 3.35 2.18
CA TYR A 139 -6.28 4.04 3.46
C TYR A 139 -4.90 4.17 4.08
N HIS A 140 -4.57 5.34 4.60
CA HIS A 140 -3.42 5.53 5.46
C HIS A 140 -3.65 6.61 6.51
N GLY A 141 -2.78 6.63 7.54
CA GLY A 141 -2.87 7.55 8.65
C GLY A 141 -4.04 7.24 9.61
N PRO A 142 -4.10 7.91 10.78
CA PRO A 142 -5.03 7.53 11.84
C PRO A 142 -6.51 7.55 11.43
N GLU A 143 -6.95 8.62 10.78
CA GLU A 143 -8.34 8.73 10.32
C GLU A 143 -8.64 7.75 9.18
N GLY A 144 -7.72 7.58 8.21
CA GLY A 144 -7.89 6.59 7.15
C GLY A 144 -8.00 5.16 7.72
N MET A 145 -7.18 4.82 8.70
CA MET A 145 -7.25 3.51 9.36
C MET A 145 -8.55 3.28 10.13
N LYS A 146 -9.08 4.31 10.78
CA LYS A 146 -10.39 4.27 11.43
C LYS A 146 -11.50 3.99 10.41
N ARG A 147 -11.55 4.75 9.32
CA ARG A 147 -12.53 4.57 8.24
C ARG A 147 -12.45 3.17 7.63
N ARG A 148 -11.23 2.66 7.37
CA ARG A 148 -11.03 1.27 6.94
C ARG A 148 -11.70 0.28 7.90
N SER A 149 -11.51 0.45 9.21
CA SER A 149 -12.05 -0.47 10.20
C SER A 149 -13.57 -0.41 10.29
N GLU A 150 -14.14 0.77 10.21
CA GLU A 150 -15.59 0.96 10.15
C GLU A 150 -16.23 0.25 8.94
N VAL A 151 -15.55 0.24 7.80
CA VAL A 151 -16.02 -0.44 6.58
C VAL A 151 -15.79 -1.94 6.64
N LEU A 152 -14.59 -2.39 6.99
CA LEU A 152 -14.20 -3.79 6.84
C LEU A 152 -14.60 -4.69 8.01
N GLN A 153 -14.60 -4.18 9.26
CA GLN A 153 -14.88 -5.03 10.42
C GLN A 153 -16.24 -5.72 10.33
N PRO A 154 -17.34 -5.06 9.90
CA PRO A 154 -18.62 -5.75 9.71
C PRO A 154 -18.61 -6.86 8.65
N MET A 155 -17.71 -6.77 7.67
CA MET A 155 -17.64 -7.71 6.55
C MET A 155 -16.83 -8.97 6.88
N VAL A 156 -15.84 -8.87 7.77
CA VAL A 156 -14.93 -9.98 8.11
C VAL A 156 -15.40 -10.83 9.30
N GLY A 157 -16.46 -10.42 9.97
CA GLY A 157 -16.94 -11.13 11.15
C GLY A 157 -16.04 -10.92 12.39
N ASN A 158 -16.31 -11.69 13.46
CA ASN A 158 -15.66 -11.51 14.75
C ASN A 158 -14.33 -12.26 14.88
N ASP A 159 -14.05 -13.20 14.01
CA ASP A 159 -12.84 -14.03 14.02
C ASP A 159 -11.62 -13.34 13.36
N THR A 160 -11.86 -12.27 12.64
CA THR A 160 -10.82 -11.45 12.03
C THR A 160 -10.90 -10.01 12.55
N VAL A 161 -9.94 -9.63 13.39
CA VAL A 161 -9.87 -8.25 13.94
C VAL A 161 -9.02 -7.40 13.01
N ILE A 162 -9.67 -6.56 12.21
CA ILE A 162 -9.02 -5.73 11.19
C ILE A 162 -8.00 -4.77 11.79
N ASP A 163 -8.23 -4.23 12.98
CA ASP A 163 -7.31 -3.28 13.64
C ASP A 163 -5.94 -3.87 13.99
N LYS A 164 -5.83 -5.20 14.06
CA LYS A 164 -4.56 -5.88 14.27
C LYS A 164 -3.69 -5.99 13.00
N TRP A 165 -4.20 -5.51 11.86
CA TRP A 165 -3.48 -5.53 10.59
C TRP A 165 -2.93 -4.13 10.28
N GLY A 166 -1.64 -3.92 10.54
CA GLY A 166 -0.97 -2.64 10.28
C GLY A 166 -0.84 -2.34 8.78
N ILE A 167 -0.68 -3.37 7.97
CA ILE A 167 -0.70 -3.30 6.50
C ILE A 167 -1.57 -4.44 5.96
N GLY A 168 -2.14 -4.28 4.79
CA GLY A 168 -2.86 -5.37 4.16
C GLY A 168 -3.71 -4.98 2.96
N VAL A 169 -4.30 -6.01 2.38
CA VAL A 169 -5.29 -5.92 1.32
C VAL A 169 -6.45 -6.83 1.67
N ALA A 170 -7.67 -6.32 1.59
CA ALA A 170 -8.90 -7.12 1.71
C ALA A 170 -9.65 -7.09 0.39
N PHE A 171 -9.99 -8.26 -0.13
CA PHE A 171 -10.87 -8.42 -1.27
C PHE A 171 -12.26 -8.80 -0.78
N VAL A 172 -13.26 -7.99 -1.10
CA VAL A 172 -14.65 -8.22 -0.73
C VAL A 172 -15.38 -8.80 -1.95
N GLY A 173 -15.77 -10.05 -1.85
CA GLY A 173 -16.49 -10.78 -2.88
C GLY A 173 -17.91 -11.12 -2.47
N GLU A 174 -18.68 -11.71 -3.39
CA GLU A 174 -20.07 -12.11 -3.16
C GLU A 174 -20.21 -13.18 -2.07
N ASN A 175 -19.16 -13.99 -1.91
CA ASN A 175 -19.19 -15.14 -1.02
C ASN A 175 -18.35 -14.96 0.25
N GLY A 176 -17.69 -13.85 0.45
CA GLY A 176 -16.86 -13.60 1.62
C GLY A 176 -15.73 -12.62 1.35
N VAL A 177 -14.78 -12.55 2.28
CA VAL A 177 -13.64 -11.65 2.24
C VAL A 177 -12.34 -12.44 2.31
N LEU A 178 -11.37 -12.11 1.47
CA LEU A 178 -9.99 -12.54 1.61
C LEU A 178 -9.17 -11.38 2.16
N VAL A 179 -8.58 -11.54 3.33
CA VAL A 179 -7.63 -10.58 3.92
C VAL A 179 -6.22 -11.13 3.80
N SER A 180 -5.30 -10.32 3.28
CA SER A 180 -3.92 -10.72 3.01
C SER A 180 -2.92 -9.67 3.43
N ASP A 181 -1.77 -10.10 3.93
CA ASP A 181 -0.54 -9.32 4.07
C ASP A 181 0.65 -10.10 3.51
N TYR A 182 1.88 -9.66 3.78
CA TYR A 182 3.08 -10.36 3.30
C TYR A 182 3.25 -11.77 3.84
N GLY A 183 2.64 -12.10 4.98
CA GLY A 183 2.85 -13.36 5.71
C GLY A 183 1.68 -14.33 5.67
N LYS A 184 0.45 -13.84 5.49
CA LYS A 184 -0.75 -14.67 5.67
C LYS A 184 -1.92 -14.28 4.79
N ASN A 185 -2.82 -15.24 4.59
CA ASN A 185 -4.08 -15.10 3.88
C ASN A 185 -5.21 -15.72 4.71
N ILE A 186 -6.24 -14.96 4.99
CA ILE A 186 -7.41 -15.40 5.77
C ILE A 186 -8.66 -15.24 4.92
N LEU A 187 -9.42 -16.32 4.77
CA LEU A 187 -10.78 -16.30 4.23
C LEU A 187 -11.77 -16.08 5.38
N SER A 188 -12.67 -15.14 5.25
CA SER A 188 -13.57 -14.69 6.31
C SER A 188 -15.02 -14.53 5.81
N PRO A 189 -16.03 -14.81 6.65
CA PRO A 189 -15.92 -15.38 7.99
C PRO A 189 -15.45 -16.84 7.97
N SER A 190 -14.65 -17.26 8.96
CA SER A 190 -14.00 -18.59 8.96
C SER A 190 -14.98 -19.76 8.92
N ALA A 191 -16.14 -19.61 9.57
CA ALA A 191 -17.19 -20.63 9.56
C ALA A 191 -17.66 -20.99 8.16
N LYS A 192 -17.69 -20.02 7.25
CA LYS A 192 -18.12 -20.22 5.85
C LYS A 192 -17.08 -20.97 5.02
N PHE A 193 -15.82 -20.88 5.41
CA PHE A 193 -14.69 -21.46 4.68
C PHE A 193 -14.05 -22.67 5.39
N LYS A 194 -14.73 -23.21 6.41
CA LYS A 194 -14.21 -24.32 7.22
C LYS A 194 -13.81 -25.52 6.35
N ASP A 195 -14.61 -25.87 5.38
CA ASP A 195 -14.39 -27.02 4.50
C ASP A 195 -13.89 -26.63 3.10
N TYR A 196 -13.50 -25.36 2.91
CA TYR A 196 -13.02 -24.87 1.64
C TYR A 196 -11.66 -25.46 1.29
N GLN A 197 -11.61 -26.22 0.20
CA GLN A 197 -10.37 -26.77 -0.31
C GLN A 197 -9.65 -25.72 -1.17
N ARG A 198 -8.51 -25.25 -0.67
CA ARG A 198 -7.69 -24.28 -1.41
C ARG A 198 -7.13 -24.94 -2.67
N PRO A 199 -7.11 -24.24 -3.81
CA PRO A 199 -6.55 -24.77 -5.05
C PRO A 199 -5.05 -25.07 -4.86
N GLU A 200 -4.50 -25.94 -5.69
CA GLU A 200 -3.06 -26.15 -5.77
C GLU A 200 -2.32 -24.87 -6.14
N GLN A 201 -1.05 -24.78 -5.76
CA GLN A 201 -0.22 -23.64 -6.13
C GLN A 201 0.12 -23.72 -7.62
N SER A 202 -0.24 -22.69 -8.35
CA SER A 202 -0.03 -22.60 -9.81
C SER A 202 0.99 -21.54 -10.19
N ILE A 203 1.21 -20.55 -9.32
CA ILE A 203 2.18 -19.49 -9.56
C ILE A 203 3.55 -19.95 -9.02
N ALA A 204 4.52 -20.10 -9.90
CA ALA A 204 5.86 -20.54 -9.55
C ALA A 204 6.49 -19.66 -8.44
N PRO A 205 7.22 -20.24 -7.49
CA PRO A 205 7.94 -19.48 -6.49
C PRO A 205 8.97 -18.55 -7.15
N SER A 206 9.22 -17.40 -6.52
CA SER A 206 10.27 -16.48 -6.96
C SER A 206 11.64 -17.08 -6.71
N ALA A 207 12.55 -16.95 -7.67
CA ALA A 207 13.97 -17.24 -7.46
C ALA A 207 14.65 -16.20 -6.54
N GLY A 208 13.92 -15.17 -6.12
CA GLY A 208 14.44 -14.00 -5.42
C GLY A 208 14.80 -12.89 -6.39
N HIS A 209 14.56 -11.62 -5.99
CA HIS A 209 14.64 -10.51 -6.93
C HIS A 209 16.04 -10.27 -7.52
N TYR A 210 17.11 -10.59 -6.80
CA TYR A 210 18.48 -10.54 -7.35
C TYR A 210 18.68 -11.54 -8.48
N ASN A 211 18.21 -12.79 -8.28
CA ASN A 211 18.31 -13.83 -9.30
C ASN A 211 17.38 -13.54 -10.48
N GLU A 212 16.17 -13.05 -10.23
CA GLU A 212 15.24 -12.64 -11.28
C GLU A 212 15.84 -11.50 -12.13
N TRP A 213 16.47 -10.51 -11.47
CA TRP A 213 17.17 -9.43 -12.18
C TRP A 213 18.34 -9.94 -12.99
N LEU A 214 19.19 -10.79 -12.41
CA LEU A 214 20.35 -11.37 -13.12
C LEU A 214 19.89 -12.18 -14.33
N LYS A 215 18.89 -13.05 -14.18
CA LYS A 215 18.33 -13.85 -15.30
C LYS A 215 17.77 -12.95 -16.39
N ALA A 216 17.04 -11.92 -16.04
CA ALA A 216 16.53 -10.96 -17.03
C ALA A 216 17.67 -10.25 -17.79
N CYS A 217 18.78 -9.91 -17.13
CA CYS A 217 19.97 -9.36 -17.79
C CYS A 217 20.64 -10.36 -18.74
N LEU A 218 20.54 -11.65 -18.44
CA LEU A 218 21.09 -12.73 -19.27
C LEU A 218 20.14 -13.20 -20.39
N GLY A 219 18.91 -12.69 -20.41
CA GLY A 219 17.87 -13.07 -21.38
C GLY A 219 17.21 -14.42 -21.08
N GLU A 220 17.24 -14.86 -19.81
CA GLU A 220 16.62 -16.10 -19.32
C GLU A 220 15.21 -15.89 -18.72
#